data_f2b547968c8ffa4c8767cfe37780fe23
#
_entry.id   f2b547968c8ffa4c8767cfe37780fe23
#
_cell.length_a   1.000
_cell.length_b   1.000
_cell.length_c   1.000
_cell.angle_alpha   90.00
_cell.angle_beta   90.00
_cell.angle_gamma   90.00
#
_symmetry.space_group_name_H-M   'P 1'
#
loop_
_entity.id
_entity.type
_entity.pdbx_description
1 polymer ?
#
loop_
_entity_poly.entity_id
_entity_poly.type
_entity_poly.pdbx_seq_one_letter_code
_entity_poly.pdbx_strand_id
1 'polypeptide(L)'
;DLDDNYDKRPSAWIEPEGDWGKGSVDLVEIPTADETNDNIVAFWSPAELPEVGKPLDVAYRLHWTLDDAAFHSPDSAWVKQTLRSTGDVKQSNLIRQPDGSVAYLVDFEGPSLKKLLPDAPVRSQVSVGDNAELVENSVRYNEHTKGWRLTLRMKIKDASKPTEMRAALVQDIVQPEPESVSNHVLKADKVLAKQHEKQAKKDAKDKEAKQPEAAPATPEPIKTEQVLTETWSYQLPADE
;
A
#
# COMPACT_ATOMS: atom_id res chain seq x y z
N ASP A 1 -29.53 -1.18 -0.11
CA ASP A 1 -30.98 -1.21 -0.18
C ASP A 1 -31.47 -0.22 -1.24
N LEU A 2 -32.28 -0.70 -2.22
CA LEU A 2 -32.78 0.16 -3.29
C LEU A 2 -33.94 1.05 -2.84
N ASP A 3 -34.64 0.67 -1.79
CA ASP A 3 -35.78 1.40 -1.25
C ASP A 3 -35.36 2.70 -0.57
N ASP A 4 -34.17 2.70 0.06
CA ASP A 4 -33.60 3.85 0.75
C ASP A 4 -32.76 4.77 -0.15
N ASN A 5 -32.59 4.38 -1.40
CA ASN A 5 -31.86 5.17 -2.41
C ASN A 5 -30.45 5.59 -1.98
N TYR A 6 -29.69 4.72 -1.31
CA TYR A 6 -28.33 5.00 -0.89
C TYR A 6 -27.41 5.39 -2.06
N ASP A 7 -27.68 4.85 -3.24
CA ASP A 7 -26.98 5.19 -4.49
C ASP A 7 -27.16 6.66 -4.92
N LYS A 8 -28.20 7.34 -4.39
CA LYS A 8 -28.51 8.75 -4.70
C LYS A 8 -28.14 9.72 -3.58
N ARG A 9 -27.73 9.21 -2.43
CA ARG A 9 -27.34 10.07 -1.30
C ARG A 9 -25.91 10.58 -1.53
N PRO A 10 -25.65 11.88 -1.32
CA PRO A 10 -24.31 12.42 -1.48
C PRO A 10 -23.38 11.90 -0.38
N SER A 11 -22.13 11.68 -0.74
CA SER A 11 -21.04 11.48 0.19
C SER A 11 -20.51 12.80 0.71
N ALA A 12 -19.91 12.78 1.90
CA ALA A 12 -19.25 13.93 2.50
C ALA A 12 -17.72 13.76 2.34
N TRP A 13 -17.08 14.75 1.70
CA TRP A 13 -15.63 14.86 1.66
C TRP A 13 -15.18 15.94 2.63
N ILE A 14 -14.31 15.59 3.58
CA ILE A 14 -13.73 16.51 4.54
C ILE A 14 -12.34 16.93 4.07
N GLU A 15 -12.17 18.22 3.81
CA GLU A 15 -10.89 18.84 3.47
C GLU A 15 -10.36 19.59 4.71
N PRO A 16 -9.30 19.10 5.39
CA PRO A 16 -8.71 19.81 6.51
C PRO A 16 -8.14 21.16 6.09
N GLU A 17 -8.38 22.21 6.87
CA GLU A 17 -7.76 23.52 6.71
C GLU A 17 -6.74 23.73 7.83
N GLY A 18 -5.51 24.08 7.47
CA GLY A 18 -4.41 24.23 8.42
C GLY A 18 -3.77 22.90 8.84
N ASP A 19 -3.03 22.93 9.93
CA ASP A 19 -2.34 21.77 10.49
C ASP A 19 -3.16 21.18 11.66
N TRP A 20 -3.65 19.97 11.49
CA TRP A 20 -4.38 19.22 12.52
C TRP A 20 -3.46 18.38 13.41
N GLY A 21 -2.14 18.39 13.12
CA GLY A 21 -1.15 17.59 13.80
C GLY A 21 -1.16 16.11 13.37
N LYS A 22 -0.51 15.27 14.17
CA LYS A 22 -0.51 13.82 13.96
C LYS A 22 -1.78 13.20 14.53
N GLY A 23 -2.28 12.17 13.85
CA GLY A 23 -3.45 11.43 14.30
C GLY A 23 -3.91 10.41 13.27
N SER A 24 -5.13 9.90 13.45
CA SER A 24 -5.80 8.96 12.55
C SER A 24 -7.24 9.40 12.29
N VAL A 25 -7.79 8.96 11.17
CA VAL A 25 -9.24 8.95 10.95
C VAL A 25 -9.73 7.57 11.34
N ASP A 26 -10.59 7.52 12.34
CA ASP A 26 -11.16 6.28 12.84
C ASP A 26 -12.58 6.12 12.30
N LEU A 27 -12.89 4.94 11.78
CA LEU A 27 -14.23 4.53 11.36
C LEU A 27 -14.73 3.47 12.36
N VAL A 28 -15.87 3.73 12.97
CA VAL A 28 -16.54 2.79 13.87
C VAL A 28 -17.87 2.38 13.26
N GLU A 29 -18.03 1.09 13.06
CA GLU A 29 -19.26 0.46 12.60
C GLU A 29 -19.80 -0.43 13.72
N ILE A 30 -21.01 -0.16 14.17
CA ILE A 30 -21.65 -0.89 15.25
C ILE A 30 -22.73 -1.80 14.64
N PRO A 31 -22.63 -3.13 14.76
CA PRO A 31 -23.68 -4.02 14.24
C PRO A 31 -25.01 -3.73 14.93
N THR A 32 -26.05 -3.49 14.13
CA THR A 32 -27.43 -3.29 14.59
C THR A 32 -28.37 -4.17 13.81
N ALA A 33 -29.51 -4.54 14.42
CA ALA A 33 -30.49 -5.43 13.81
C ALA A 33 -31.28 -4.73 12.68
N ASP A 34 -31.35 -3.41 12.72
CA ASP A 34 -32.03 -2.61 11.70
C ASP A 34 -31.34 -1.24 11.53
N GLU A 35 -31.74 -0.47 10.52
CA GLU A 35 -31.19 0.85 10.17
C GLU A 35 -31.74 2.01 10.99
N THR A 36 -32.61 1.77 11.93
CA THR A 36 -33.20 2.85 12.77
C THR A 36 -32.22 3.39 13.80
N ASN A 37 -31.10 2.73 13.99
CA ASN A 37 -30.06 3.13 14.90
C ASN A 37 -28.85 3.69 14.13
N ASP A 38 -28.38 4.87 14.52
CA ASP A 38 -27.11 5.39 14.01
C ASP A 38 -25.98 4.46 14.44
N ASN A 39 -25.34 3.83 13.48
CA ASN A 39 -24.40 2.75 13.72
C ASN A 39 -23.03 2.93 13.06
N ILE A 40 -22.83 4.05 12.36
CA ILE A 40 -21.57 4.35 11.68
C ILE A 40 -21.14 5.76 12.03
N VAL A 41 -19.88 5.90 12.47
CA VAL A 41 -19.28 7.19 12.75
C VAL A 41 -17.82 7.19 12.28
N ALA A 42 -17.41 8.27 11.62
CA ALA A 42 -16.02 8.55 11.28
C ALA A 42 -15.59 9.85 11.96
N PHE A 43 -14.41 9.84 12.59
CA PHE A 43 -13.91 11.01 13.31
C PHE A 43 -12.39 11.06 13.31
N TRP A 44 -11.86 12.26 13.54
CA TRP A 44 -10.43 12.46 13.73
C TRP A 44 -10.02 12.17 15.17
N SER A 45 -9.00 11.34 15.34
CA SER A 45 -8.34 11.04 16.61
C SER A 45 -6.94 11.65 16.61
N PRO A 46 -6.72 12.78 17.30
CA PRO A 46 -5.40 13.36 17.42
C PRO A 46 -4.49 12.43 18.26
N ALA A 47 -3.23 12.26 17.83
CA ALA A 47 -2.24 11.47 18.57
C ALA A 47 -1.89 12.06 19.94
N GLU A 48 -2.01 13.39 20.07
CA GLU A 48 -1.80 14.12 21.32
C GLU A 48 -3.02 15.00 21.59
N LEU A 49 -3.63 14.81 22.74
CA LEU A 49 -4.71 15.68 23.20
C LEU A 49 -4.15 16.97 23.78
N PRO A 50 -4.86 18.10 23.66
CA PRO A 50 -4.46 19.33 24.33
C PRO A 50 -4.47 19.14 25.85
N GLU A 51 -3.68 19.96 26.54
CA GLU A 51 -3.70 20.01 28.01
C GLU A 51 -5.11 20.27 28.53
N VAL A 52 -5.43 19.76 29.72
CA VAL A 52 -6.74 19.98 30.37
C VAL A 52 -7.04 21.45 30.46
N GLY A 53 -8.20 21.84 29.93
CA GLY A 53 -8.64 23.24 29.90
C GLY A 53 -8.12 24.07 28.71
N LYS A 54 -7.34 23.48 27.81
CA LYS A 54 -6.99 24.10 26.53
C LYS A 54 -7.96 23.66 25.44
N PRO A 55 -8.38 24.57 24.53
CA PRO A 55 -9.22 24.21 23.41
C PRO A 55 -8.46 23.37 22.39
N LEU A 56 -9.16 22.50 21.66
CA LEU A 56 -8.74 21.91 20.41
C LEU A 56 -9.50 22.64 19.30
N ASP A 57 -8.79 23.44 18.51
CA ASP A 57 -9.36 24.18 17.39
C ASP A 57 -8.97 23.50 16.09
N VAL A 58 -9.95 23.08 15.30
CA VAL A 58 -9.76 22.51 13.97
C VAL A 58 -10.64 23.25 12.97
N ALA A 59 -10.12 23.49 11.77
CA ALA A 59 -10.87 24.06 10.67
C ALA A 59 -10.92 23.08 9.50
N TYR A 60 -12.07 23.01 8.83
CA TYR A 60 -12.23 22.15 7.68
C TYR A 60 -13.28 22.70 6.73
N ARG A 61 -13.23 22.25 5.48
CA ARG A 61 -14.27 22.44 4.48
C ARG A 61 -14.99 21.14 4.23
N LEU A 62 -16.31 21.18 4.22
CA LEU A 62 -17.17 20.03 3.94
C LEU A 62 -17.76 20.16 2.53
N HIS A 63 -17.51 19.14 1.69
CA HIS A 63 -18.07 19.04 0.36
C HIS A 63 -19.07 17.88 0.31
N TRP A 64 -20.29 18.18 -0.11
CA TRP A 64 -21.31 17.19 -0.40
C TRP A 64 -21.32 16.91 -1.89
N THR A 65 -21.05 15.66 -2.28
CA THR A 65 -20.90 15.30 -3.69
C THR A 65 -21.34 13.87 -3.98
N LEU A 66 -21.76 13.63 -5.22
CA LEU A 66 -21.94 12.29 -5.80
C LEU A 66 -20.74 11.89 -6.67
N ASP A 67 -19.81 12.81 -6.90
CA ASP A 67 -18.59 12.62 -7.68
C ASP A 67 -17.38 13.01 -6.82
N ASP A 68 -16.67 12.02 -6.31
CA ASP A 68 -15.47 12.18 -5.49
C ASP A 68 -14.18 12.29 -6.32
N ALA A 69 -14.25 11.99 -7.62
CA ALA A 69 -13.07 11.99 -8.49
C ALA A 69 -12.35 13.35 -8.53
N ALA A 70 -13.09 14.45 -8.31
CA ALA A 70 -12.52 15.80 -8.26
C ALA A 70 -11.62 16.04 -7.04
N PHE A 71 -11.76 15.23 -5.98
CA PHE A 71 -11.02 15.39 -4.72
C PHE A 71 -9.85 14.43 -4.58
N HIS A 72 -9.75 13.44 -5.46
CA HIS A 72 -8.60 12.55 -5.45
C HIS A 72 -7.31 13.28 -5.86
N SER A 73 -6.22 12.92 -5.21
CA SER A 73 -4.90 13.44 -5.58
C SER A 73 -4.54 13.07 -7.03
N PRO A 74 -3.97 14.00 -7.83
CA PRO A 74 -3.51 13.70 -9.18
C PRO A 74 -2.38 12.66 -9.22
N ASP A 75 -1.77 12.35 -8.08
CA ASP A 75 -0.71 11.35 -7.93
C ASP A 75 -1.18 10.09 -7.18
N SER A 76 -2.50 9.92 -7.03
CA SER A 76 -3.11 8.77 -6.38
C SER A 76 -3.82 7.85 -7.37
N ALA A 77 -4.25 6.70 -6.88
CA ALA A 77 -5.21 5.82 -7.50
C ALA A 77 -6.17 5.28 -6.43
N TRP A 78 -7.34 4.89 -6.85
CA TRP A 78 -8.45 4.51 -5.98
C TRP A 78 -9.09 3.20 -6.43
N VAL A 79 -9.94 2.64 -5.59
CA VAL A 79 -10.74 1.45 -5.89
C VAL A 79 -11.85 1.82 -6.86
N LYS A 80 -11.86 1.20 -8.03
CA LYS A 80 -12.93 1.37 -9.02
C LYS A 80 -14.10 0.45 -8.75
N GLN A 81 -13.80 -0.80 -8.42
CA GLN A 81 -14.81 -1.80 -8.07
C GLN A 81 -14.23 -2.93 -7.26
N THR A 82 -15.09 -3.58 -6.48
CA THR A 82 -14.82 -4.81 -5.77
C THR A 82 -15.83 -5.87 -6.19
N LEU A 83 -15.34 -7.02 -6.65
CA LEU A 83 -16.18 -8.16 -6.99
C LEU A 83 -15.87 -9.29 -6.00
N ARG A 84 -16.91 -9.89 -5.43
CA ARG A 84 -16.82 -11.07 -4.57
C ARG A 84 -17.18 -12.33 -5.35
N SER A 85 -16.46 -13.41 -5.10
CA SER A 85 -16.70 -14.72 -5.69
C SER A 85 -16.37 -15.82 -4.69
N THR A 86 -16.83 -17.03 -4.97
CA THR A 86 -16.32 -18.23 -4.29
C THR A 86 -14.90 -18.50 -4.77
N GLY A 87 -14.00 -18.86 -3.85
CA GLY A 87 -12.66 -19.30 -4.21
C GLY A 87 -12.67 -20.71 -4.78
N ASP A 88 -11.74 -21.00 -5.65
CA ASP A 88 -11.56 -22.31 -6.25
C ASP A 88 -10.10 -22.74 -6.33
N VAL A 89 -9.86 -24.02 -6.43
CA VAL A 89 -8.55 -24.60 -6.71
C VAL A 89 -8.57 -25.31 -8.05
N LYS A 90 -7.47 -25.16 -8.78
CA LYS A 90 -7.31 -25.83 -10.08
C LYS A 90 -6.94 -27.30 -9.83
N GLN A 91 -7.85 -28.21 -10.16
CA GLN A 91 -7.58 -29.66 -10.10
C GLN A 91 -6.90 -30.19 -11.38
N SER A 92 -7.31 -29.65 -12.54
CA SER A 92 -6.71 -29.96 -13.83
C SER A 92 -6.80 -28.76 -14.77
N ASN A 93 -6.33 -28.90 -15.99
CA ASN A 93 -6.37 -27.79 -16.96
C ASN A 93 -7.78 -27.25 -17.27
N LEU A 94 -8.82 -28.03 -17.02
CA LEU A 94 -10.20 -27.68 -17.33
C LEU A 94 -11.14 -27.70 -16.13
N ILE A 95 -10.68 -28.22 -14.98
CA ILE A 95 -11.54 -28.42 -13.81
C ILE A 95 -11.07 -27.52 -12.67
N ARG A 96 -11.96 -26.64 -12.23
CA ARG A 96 -11.84 -25.87 -11.00
C ARG A 96 -12.90 -26.36 -10.02
N GLN A 97 -12.55 -26.44 -8.76
CA GLN A 97 -13.49 -26.82 -7.71
C GLN A 97 -13.43 -25.79 -6.57
N PRO A 98 -14.60 -25.39 -6.04
CA PRO A 98 -14.68 -24.60 -4.84
C PRO A 98 -13.92 -25.29 -3.69
N ASP A 99 -13.13 -24.53 -2.94
CA ASP A 99 -12.35 -25.03 -1.81
C ASP A 99 -12.80 -24.44 -0.45
N GLY A 100 -13.98 -23.80 -0.44
CA GLY A 100 -14.52 -23.13 0.74
C GLY A 100 -13.89 -21.78 1.04
N SER A 101 -12.99 -21.31 0.19
CA SER A 101 -12.44 -19.96 0.31
C SER A 101 -13.36 -18.92 -0.33
N VAL A 102 -13.15 -17.65 0.05
CA VAL A 102 -13.78 -16.48 -0.56
C VAL A 102 -12.74 -15.76 -1.39
N ALA A 103 -13.11 -15.31 -2.57
CA ALA A 103 -12.24 -14.54 -3.45
C ALA A 103 -12.78 -13.12 -3.65
N TYR A 104 -11.86 -12.16 -3.70
CA TYR A 104 -12.13 -10.77 -4.05
C TYR A 104 -11.27 -10.36 -5.24
N LEU A 105 -11.89 -9.68 -6.20
CA LEU A 105 -11.22 -9.02 -7.30
C LEU A 105 -11.41 -7.52 -7.09
N VAL A 106 -10.34 -6.83 -6.82
CA VAL A 106 -10.35 -5.39 -6.57
C VAL A 106 -9.65 -4.69 -7.73
N ASP A 107 -10.38 -3.88 -8.45
CA ASP A 107 -9.84 -3.08 -9.55
C ASP A 107 -9.49 -1.69 -9.07
N PHE A 108 -8.23 -1.32 -9.27
CA PHE A 108 -7.71 0.01 -8.98
C PHE A 108 -7.49 0.80 -10.27
N GLU A 109 -7.89 2.06 -10.27
CA GLU A 109 -7.68 3.01 -11.35
C GLU A 109 -7.18 4.34 -10.80
N GLY A 110 -6.44 5.09 -11.59
CA GLY A 110 -6.02 6.43 -11.24
C GLY A 110 -4.73 6.87 -11.93
N PRO A 111 -4.39 8.15 -11.80
CA PRO A 111 -3.23 8.73 -12.48
C PRO A 111 -1.89 8.09 -12.11
N SER A 112 -1.69 7.69 -10.84
CA SER A 112 -0.47 7.02 -10.39
C SER A 112 -0.21 5.71 -11.15
N LEU A 113 -1.27 4.92 -11.35
CA LEU A 113 -1.20 3.62 -12.03
C LEU A 113 -1.09 3.75 -13.55
N LYS A 114 -1.72 4.78 -14.14
CA LYS A 114 -1.66 5.03 -15.58
C LYS A 114 -0.27 5.44 -16.08
N LYS A 115 0.59 5.92 -15.19
CA LYS A 115 2.00 6.27 -15.49
C LYS A 115 2.89 5.03 -15.58
N LEU A 116 2.43 3.88 -15.09
CA LEU A 116 3.23 2.65 -15.02
C LEU A 116 3.13 1.85 -16.33
N LEU A 117 4.22 1.15 -16.66
CA LEU A 117 4.21 0.17 -17.75
C LEU A 117 3.47 -1.10 -17.31
N PRO A 118 2.88 -1.86 -18.24
CA PRO A 118 2.13 -3.08 -17.92
C PRO A 118 2.95 -4.17 -17.19
N ASP A 119 4.26 -4.15 -17.34
CA ASP A 119 5.22 -5.07 -16.72
C ASP A 119 5.90 -4.48 -15.47
N ALA A 120 5.45 -3.31 -15.00
CA ALA A 120 6.00 -2.70 -13.79
C ALA A 120 5.85 -3.66 -12.59
N PRO A 121 6.84 -3.70 -11.69
CA PRO A 121 6.84 -4.62 -10.54
C PRO A 121 5.89 -4.14 -9.43
N VAL A 122 4.60 -4.01 -9.76
CA VAL A 122 3.56 -3.67 -8.80
C VAL A 122 3.21 -4.91 -7.99
N ARG A 123 3.15 -4.74 -6.68
CA ARG A 123 2.75 -5.78 -5.74
C ARG A 123 1.69 -5.25 -4.77
N SER A 124 1.08 -6.15 -4.03
CA SER A 124 0.09 -5.80 -3.01
C SER A 124 0.68 -5.87 -1.62
N GLN A 125 0.30 -4.92 -0.79
CA GLN A 125 0.42 -5.01 0.65
C GLN A 125 -0.97 -5.36 1.20
N VAL A 126 -1.09 -6.54 1.84
CA VAL A 126 -2.38 -7.09 2.29
C VAL A 126 -2.33 -7.36 3.78
N SER A 127 -3.38 -6.98 4.47
CA SER A 127 -3.64 -7.32 5.87
C SER A 127 -5.03 -7.95 5.98
N VAL A 128 -5.12 -9.06 6.69
CA VAL A 128 -6.38 -9.73 7.02
C VAL A 128 -6.48 -9.88 8.53
N GLY A 129 -7.70 -9.77 9.06
CA GLY A 129 -7.96 -9.97 10.48
C GLY A 129 -7.71 -11.40 10.94
N ASP A 130 -7.64 -11.61 12.25
CA ASP A 130 -7.33 -12.91 12.87
C ASP A 130 -8.29 -14.03 12.48
N ASN A 131 -9.51 -13.67 12.03
CA ASN A 131 -10.55 -14.60 11.59
C ASN A 131 -10.37 -15.12 10.16
N ALA A 132 -9.32 -14.68 9.45
CA ALA A 132 -9.03 -15.15 8.09
C ALA A 132 -7.60 -15.63 7.92
N GLU A 133 -7.37 -16.40 6.88
CA GLU A 133 -6.07 -16.81 6.39
C GLU A 133 -5.96 -16.44 4.91
N LEU A 134 -4.98 -15.62 4.56
CA LEU A 134 -4.70 -15.29 3.17
C LEU A 134 -4.08 -16.49 2.47
N VAL A 135 -4.80 -17.05 1.49
CA VAL A 135 -4.37 -18.24 0.74
C VAL A 135 -3.59 -17.85 -0.51
N GLU A 136 -4.03 -16.77 -1.17
CA GLU A 136 -3.44 -16.31 -2.42
C GLU A 136 -3.67 -14.83 -2.59
N ASN A 137 -2.64 -14.14 -3.12
CA ASN A 137 -2.78 -12.81 -3.69
C ASN A 137 -2.04 -12.73 -5.03
N SER A 138 -2.56 -11.95 -5.94
CA SER A 138 -1.87 -11.66 -7.19
C SER A 138 -2.30 -10.30 -7.72
N VAL A 139 -1.35 -9.59 -8.34
CA VAL A 139 -1.58 -8.29 -8.95
C VAL A 139 -1.34 -8.41 -10.45
N ARG A 140 -2.25 -7.90 -11.27
CA ARG A 140 -2.14 -7.94 -12.73
C ARG A 140 -2.60 -6.63 -13.35
N TYR A 141 -1.87 -6.20 -14.38
CA TYR A 141 -2.30 -5.09 -15.22
C TYR A 141 -3.57 -5.46 -16.00
N ASN A 142 -4.53 -4.53 -16.05
CA ASN A 142 -5.77 -4.65 -16.82
C ASN A 142 -5.68 -3.79 -18.08
N GLU A 143 -5.48 -4.41 -19.24
CA GLU A 143 -5.31 -3.72 -20.51
C GLU A 143 -6.53 -2.89 -20.94
N HIS A 144 -7.73 -3.27 -20.51
CA HIS A 144 -8.95 -2.58 -20.88
C HIS A 144 -9.15 -1.27 -20.12
N THR A 145 -8.88 -1.29 -18.82
CA THR A 145 -9.09 -0.11 -17.97
C THR A 145 -7.84 0.73 -17.82
N LYS A 146 -6.67 0.20 -18.22
CA LYS A 146 -5.34 0.77 -17.92
C LYS A 146 -5.08 0.92 -16.42
N GLY A 147 -5.77 0.11 -15.65
CA GLY A 147 -5.65 -0.01 -14.20
C GLY A 147 -4.97 -1.32 -13.79
N TRP A 148 -5.08 -1.68 -12.53
CA TRP A 148 -4.50 -2.90 -11.99
C TRP A 148 -5.54 -3.65 -11.17
N ARG A 149 -5.57 -4.97 -11.34
CA ARG A 149 -6.44 -5.87 -10.58
C ARG A 149 -5.65 -6.62 -9.53
N LEU A 150 -6.10 -6.49 -8.29
CA LEU A 150 -5.69 -7.33 -7.18
C LEU A 150 -6.70 -8.48 -7.07
N THR A 151 -6.21 -9.71 -7.05
CA THR A 151 -7.00 -10.89 -6.72
C THR A 151 -6.56 -11.40 -5.36
N LEU A 152 -7.50 -11.51 -4.44
CA LEU A 152 -7.31 -12.06 -3.10
C LEU A 152 -8.15 -13.32 -2.94
N ARG A 153 -7.58 -14.35 -2.31
CA ARG A 153 -8.32 -15.54 -1.91
C ARG A 153 -7.99 -15.87 -0.46
N MET A 154 -8.99 -16.09 0.34
CA MET A 154 -8.82 -16.31 1.77
C MET A 154 -9.80 -17.35 2.31
N LYS A 155 -9.39 -18.03 3.38
CA LYS A 155 -10.24 -18.95 4.14
C LYS A 155 -10.69 -18.24 5.41
N ILE A 156 -12.00 -18.27 5.67
CA ILE A 156 -12.60 -17.77 6.90
C ILE A 156 -12.56 -18.90 7.92
N LYS A 157 -12.09 -18.61 9.13
CA LYS A 157 -11.96 -19.61 10.20
C LYS A 157 -13.27 -19.84 10.92
N ASP A 158 -14.05 -18.78 11.14
CA ASP A 158 -15.31 -18.80 11.86
C ASP A 158 -16.30 -17.86 11.15
N ALA A 159 -17.26 -18.43 10.43
CA ALA A 159 -18.24 -17.67 9.66
C ALA A 159 -19.20 -16.84 10.54
N SER A 160 -19.33 -17.18 11.82
CA SER A 160 -20.15 -16.43 12.77
C SER A 160 -19.51 -15.12 13.26
N LYS A 161 -18.29 -14.80 12.77
CA LYS A 161 -17.56 -13.60 13.16
C LYS A 161 -17.20 -12.76 11.94
N PRO A 162 -17.26 -11.43 12.04
CA PRO A 162 -16.83 -10.55 10.95
C PRO A 162 -15.35 -10.72 10.67
N THR A 163 -14.97 -10.42 9.43
CA THR A 163 -13.58 -10.50 8.99
C THR A 163 -13.18 -9.22 8.27
N GLU A 164 -12.21 -8.50 8.82
CA GLU A 164 -11.65 -7.31 8.20
C GLU A 164 -10.52 -7.64 7.23
N MET A 165 -10.44 -6.89 6.15
CA MET A 165 -9.44 -7.02 5.12
C MET A 165 -9.00 -5.64 4.64
N ARG A 166 -7.70 -5.46 4.42
CA ARG A 166 -7.15 -4.23 3.85
C ARG A 166 -6.09 -4.56 2.83
N ALA A 167 -6.03 -3.77 1.77
CA ALA A 167 -4.99 -3.92 0.76
C ALA A 167 -4.68 -2.59 0.07
N ALA A 168 -3.42 -2.41 -0.32
CA ALA A 168 -2.97 -1.34 -1.18
C ALA A 168 -2.01 -1.88 -2.23
N LEU A 169 -1.86 -1.20 -3.36
CA LEU A 169 -0.82 -1.48 -4.33
C LEU A 169 0.41 -0.64 -4.04
N VAL A 170 1.55 -1.27 -4.12
CA VAL A 170 2.85 -0.68 -3.81
C VAL A 170 3.88 -1.04 -4.88
N GLN A 171 4.93 -0.24 -4.98
CA GLN A 171 6.09 -0.50 -5.82
C GLN A 171 7.36 -0.18 -5.06
N ASP A 172 8.40 -1.01 -5.26
CA ASP A 172 9.73 -0.69 -4.76
C ASP A 172 10.42 0.31 -5.70
N ILE A 173 10.81 1.45 -5.15
CA ILE A 173 11.65 2.42 -5.82
C ILE A 173 13.08 2.19 -5.37
N VAL A 174 13.96 1.95 -6.33
CA VAL A 174 15.39 2.01 -6.10
C VAL A 174 15.81 3.46 -6.27
N GLN A 175 16.11 4.14 -5.18
CA GLN A 175 16.66 5.49 -5.27
C GLN A 175 18.09 5.40 -5.86
N PRO A 176 18.40 6.12 -6.95
CA PRO A 176 19.77 6.25 -7.38
C PRO A 176 20.56 6.93 -6.26
N GLU A 177 21.75 6.41 -6.00
CA GLU A 177 22.66 7.07 -5.04
C GLU A 177 22.80 8.56 -5.38
N PRO A 178 22.78 9.46 -4.38
CA PRO A 178 23.01 10.88 -4.62
C PRO A 178 24.36 11.05 -5.34
N GLU A 179 24.36 11.74 -6.46
CA GLU A 179 25.56 11.95 -7.31
C GLU A 179 26.80 12.44 -6.53
N SER A 180 26.61 13.08 -5.37
CA SER A 180 27.68 13.54 -4.48
C SER A 180 28.49 12.38 -3.86
N VAL A 181 27.88 11.22 -3.61
CA VAL A 181 28.56 10.06 -3.03
C VAL A 181 29.34 9.33 -4.12
N SER A 182 28.74 9.14 -5.31
CA SER A 182 29.39 8.52 -6.46
C SER A 182 30.66 9.24 -6.89
N ASN A 183 30.63 10.58 -6.92
CA ASN A 183 31.80 11.38 -7.28
C ASN A 183 32.90 11.39 -6.20
N HIS A 184 32.54 11.18 -4.94
CA HIS A 184 33.54 11.07 -3.85
C HIS A 184 34.21 9.70 -3.86
N VAL A 185 33.46 8.63 -4.09
CA VAL A 185 33.98 7.25 -4.20
C VAL A 185 34.90 7.16 -5.42
N LEU A 186 34.48 7.63 -6.60
CA LEU A 186 35.32 7.62 -7.80
C LEU A 186 36.61 8.47 -7.67
N LYS A 187 36.58 9.55 -6.87
CA LYS A 187 37.80 10.32 -6.56
C LYS A 187 38.69 9.61 -5.54
N ALA A 188 38.09 8.98 -4.54
CA ALA A 188 38.81 8.18 -3.55
C ALA A 188 39.51 6.98 -4.20
N ASP A 189 38.83 6.24 -5.07
CA ASP A 189 39.38 5.10 -5.79
C ASP A 189 40.54 5.50 -6.72
N LYS A 190 40.43 6.66 -7.43
CA LYS A 190 41.53 7.17 -8.26
C LYS A 190 42.74 7.63 -7.43
N VAL A 191 42.53 8.13 -6.22
CA VAL A 191 43.62 8.52 -5.31
C VAL A 191 44.28 7.27 -4.71
N LEU A 192 43.46 6.28 -4.29
CA LEU A 192 43.97 5.01 -3.78
C LEU A 192 44.73 4.21 -4.86
N ALA A 193 44.20 4.14 -6.09
CA ALA A 193 44.88 3.50 -7.21
C ALA A 193 46.24 4.12 -7.51
N LYS A 194 46.36 5.47 -7.47
CA LYS A 194 47.64 6.18 -7.63
C LYS A 194 48.59 5.97 -6.45
N GLN A 195 48.08 5.82 -5.26
CA GLN A 195 48.88 5.49 -4.08
C GLN A 195 49.38 4.06 -4.12
N HIS A 196 48.54 3.11 -4.50
CA HIS A 196 48.90 1.70 -4.68
C HIS A 196 49.96 1.51 -5.78
N GLU A 197 49.82 2.24 -6.90
CA GLU A 197 50.83 2.20 -7.97
C GLU A 197 52.19 2.76 -7.56
N LYS A 198 52.21 3.79 -6.70
CA LYS A 198 53.45 4.32 -6.08
C LYS A 198 54.01 3.37 -5.03
N GLN A 199 53.18 2.73 -4.25
CA GLN A 199 53.59 1.77 -3.22
C GLN A 199 54.09 0.48 -3.87
N ALA A 200 53.40 -0.07 -4.89
CA ALA A 200 53.84 -1.25 -5.62
C ALA A 200 55.18 -1.09 -6.32
N LYS A 201 55.51 0.16 -6.76
CA LYS A 201 56.85 0.46 -7.32
C LYS A 201 57.93 0.57 -6.22
N LYS A 202 57.52 0.74 -4.96
CA LYS A 202 58.45 0.82 -3.81
C LYS A 202 58.64 -0.57 -3.19
N ASP A 203 57.60 -1.40 -3.16
CA ASP A 203 57.58 -2.71 -2.50
C ASP A 203 58.03 -3.86 -3.42
N ALA A 204 58.24 -3.56 -4.73
CA ALA A 204 58.89 -4.51 -5.66
C ALA A 204 60.38 -4.77 -5.29
N LYS A 205 60.89 -4.16 -4.22
CA LYS A 205 62.25 -4.33 -3.73
C LYS A 205 62.35 -5.20 -2.49
N ASP A 206 61.25 -5.48 -1.80
CA ASP A 206 61.24 -6.36 -0.63
C ASP A 206 60.08 -7.35 -0.73
N LYS A 207 60.41 -8.59 -1.00
CA LYS A 207 59.47 -9.72 -1.02
C LYS A 207 59.10 -10.13 0.40
N GLU A 208 57.84 -10.05 0.79
CA GLU A 208 57.20 -11.12 1.57
C GLU A 208 55.69 -11.02 1.52
N ALA A 209 55.01 -12.14 1.45
CA ALA A 209 53.59 -12.31 1.14
C ALA A 209 52.66 -11.83 2.27
N LYS A 210 51.68 -11.01 1.94
CA LYS A 210 50.42 -10.85 2.71
C LYS A 210 49.22 -10.95 1.79
N GLN A 211 48.23 -11.74 2.22
CA GLN A 211 46.95 -11.92 1.57
C GLN A 211 46.27 -10.61 1.25
N PRO A 212 45.51 -10.51 0.16
CA PRO A 212 44.75 -9.30 -0.18
C PRO A 212 43.58 -9.12 0.80
N GLU A 213 43.54 -7.98 1.45
CA GLU A 213 42.41 -7.51 2.26
C GLU A 213 41.20 -7.30 1.34
N ALA A 214 40.04 -7.86 1.74
CA ALA A 214 38.82 -7.78 0.96
C ALA A 214 38.43 -6.33 0.70
N ALA A 215 38.06 -6.03 -0.56
CA ALA A 215 37.52 -4.73 -0.95
C ALA A 215 36.27 -4.40 -0.12
N PRO A 216 36.06 -3.13 0.29
CA PRO A 216 34.84 -2.74 1.00
C PRO A 216 33.61 -3.05 0.13
N ALA A 217 32.63 -3.72 0.73
CA ALA A 217 31.39 -4.06 0.06
C ALA A 217 30.70 -2.77 -0.44
N THR A 218 30.29 -2.78 -1.70
CA THR A 218 29.47 -1.72 -2.28
C THR A 218 28.19 -1.62 -1.44
N PRO A 219 27.79 -0.46 -0.94
CA PRO A 219 26.56 -0.34 -0.18
C PRO A 219 25.38 -0.76 -1.07
N GLU A 220 24.47 -1.57 -0.51
CA GLU A 220 23.27 -1.97 -1.22
C GLU A 220 22.38 -0.74 -1.47
N PRO A 221 21.75 -0.63 -2.65
CA PRO A 221 20.87 0.49 -2.96
C PRO A 221 19.69 0.53 -1.98
N ILE A 222 19.39 1.72 -1.49
CA ILE A 222 18.25 1.94 -0.58
C ILE A 222 16.96 1.70 -1.38
N LYS A 223 16.25 0.63 -1.03
CA LYS A 223 14.91 0.34 -1.56
C LYS A 223 13.90 1.06 -0.69
N THR A 224 13.12 1.96 -1.30
CA THR A 224 12.01 2.63 -0.64
C THR A 224 10.71 2.11 -1.25
N GLU A 225 9.77 1.72 -0.40
CA GLU A 225 8.44 1.33 -0.84
C GLU A 225 7.60 2.59 -1.09
N GLN A 226 7.00 2.68 -2.27
CA GLN A 226 6.03 3.72 -2.62
C GLN A 226 4.63 3.11 -2.66
N VAL A 227 3.71 3.70 -1.90
CA VAL A 227 2.28 3.39 -1.99
C VAL A 227 1.70 4.07 -3.23
N LEU A 228 1.03 3.30 -4.08
CA LEU A 228 0.49 3.74 -5.38
C LEU A 228 -1.00 4.06 -5.33
N THR A 229 -1.73 3.47 -4.39
CA THR A 229 -3.19 3.55 -4.31
C THR A 229 -3.65 3.95 -2.92
N GLU A 230 -4.88 4.40 -2.82
CA GLU A 230 -5.58 4.36 -1.53
C GLU A 230 -5.68 2.93 -1.00
N THR A 231 -5.97 2.78 0.28
CA THR A 231 -6.18 1.48 0.91
C THR A 231 -7.61 1.01 0.63
N TRP A 232 -7.75 -0.13 -0.06
CA TRP A 232 -8.98 -0.87 -0.08
C TRP A 232 -9.23 -1.45 1.32
N SER A 233 -10.40 -1.21 1.86
CA SER A 233 -10.85 -1.75 3.13
C SER A 233 -12.20 -2.42 2.94
N TYR A 234 -12.35 -3.62 3.47
CA TYR A 234 -13.59 -4.39 3.36
C TYR A 234 -13.81 -5.22 4.62
N GLN A 235 -15.02 -5.21 5.12
CA GLN A 235 -15.47 -6.09 6.18
C GLN A 235 -16.44 -7.12 5.60
N LEU A 236 -16.09 -8.40 5.69
CA LEU A 236 -17.01 -9.48 5.45
C LEU A 236 -17.84 -9.66 6.73
N PRO A 237 -19.16 -9.44 6.69
CA PRO A 237 -20.01 -9.65 7.87
C PRO A 237 -20.04 -11.12 8.27
N ALA A 238 -20.44 -11.36 9.53
CA ALA A 238 -20.74 -12.70 9.99
C ALA A 238 -21.94 -13.27 9.22
N ASP A 239 -21.91 -14.56 8.94
CA ASP A 239 -23.10 -15.27 8.46
C ASP A 239 -24.10 -15.38 9.63
N GLU A 240 -25.35 -14.98 9.41
CA GLU A 240 -26.44 -15.11 10.39
C GLU A 240 -26.97 -16.57 10.50
#